data_dbe2e1d99d170092337ae6f75d78362f
#
_entry.id   dbe2e1d99d170092337ae6f75d78362f
#
_cell.length_a   1.000
_cell.length_b   1.000
_cell.length_c   1.000
_cell.angle_alpha   90.00
_cell.angle_beta   90.00
_cell.angle_gamma   90.00
#
_symmetry.space_group_name_H-M   'P 1'
#
loop_
_entity.id
_entity.type
_entity.pdbx_description
1 polymer ?
#
loop_
_entity_poly.entity_id
_entity_poly.type
_entity_poly.pdbx_seq_one_letter_code
_entity_poly.pdbx_strand_id
1 'polypeptide(L)'
;MDHIVLAEELPTTPEYRELRAQAGWGAIDEEIARQTVNAACYTVTLRRQGKLIGLARVMGDGALYFFLADLIVDPYLRGEGLGDRLMRAVTDYFDRCAKSGATIALIPLHGGESFYERFGFARCPGGPFGTGMHYASAPPPEPMREKQ
;
A
#
# COMPACT_ATOMS: atom_id res chain seq x y z
N MET A 1 10.17 -26.10 2.01
CA MET A 1 10.32 -24.72 1.56
C MET A 1 9.01 -23.99 1.73
N ASP A 2 9.03 -22.84 2.37
CA ASP A 2 7.80 -22.14 2.66
C ASP A 2 7.26 -21.47 1.41
N HIS A 3 6.01 -21.75 1.12
CA HIS A 3 5.31 -21.09 0.03
C HIS A 3 4.75 -19.76 0.49
N ILE A 4 5.00 -18.73 -0.30
CA ILE A 4 4.36 -17.44 -0.10
C ILE A 4 3.28 -17.33 -1.17
N VAL A 5 2.04 -17.18 -0.74
CA VAL A 5 0.88 -17.13 -1.62
C VAL A 5 0.40 -15.69 -1.76
N LEU A 6 0.31 -15.23 -3.00
CA LEU A 6 -0.28 -13.94 -3.32
C LEU A 6 -1.75 -14.14 -3.69
N ALA A 7 -2.64 -13.37 -3.08
CA ALA A 7 -4.06 -13.47 -3.36
C ALA A 7 -4.71 -12.09 -3.39
N GLU A 8 -5.68 -11.92 -4.29
CA GLU A 8 -6.50 -10.71 -4.34
C GLU A 8 -7.68 -10.92 -3.42
N GLU A 9 -7.49 -10.53 -2.18
CA GLU A 9 -8.45 -10.78 -1.11
C GLU A 9 -8.29 -9.72 -0.02
N LEU A 10 -9.29 -9.60 0.85
CA LEU A 10 -9.20 -8.75 2.03
C LEU A 10 -8.53 -9.50 3.17
N PRO A 11 -7.69 -8.84 3.96
CA PRO A 11 -7.24 -9.42 5.22
C PRO A 11 -8.38 -9.37 6.24
N THR A 12 -8.25 -10.12 7.33
CA THR A 12 -9.14 -9.89 8.47
C THR A 12 -8.73 -8.61 9.18
N THR A 13 -9.67 -8.02 9.90
CA THR A 13 -9.38 -6.79 10.66
C THR A 13 -8.26 -6.97 11.68
N PRO A 14 -8.25 -8.06 12.48
CA PRO A 14 -7.15 -8.26 13.42
C PRO A 14 -5.79 -8.43 12.77
N GLU A 15 -5.69 -9.17 11.65
CA GLU A 15 -4.39 -9.35 11.02
C GLU A 15 -3.89 -8.06 10.34
N TYR A 16 -4.79 -7.24 9.82
CA TYR A 16 -4.41 -5.92 9.30
C TYR A 16 -3.84 -5.03 10.40
N ARG A 17 -4.51 -4.99 11.55
CA ARG A 17 -4.04 -4.21 12.71
C ARG A 17 -2.66 -4.69 13.17
N GLU A 18 -2.48 -6.01 13.23
CA GLU A 18 -1.20 -6.59 13.66
C GLU A 18 -0.08 -6.24 12.69
N LEU A 19 -0.32 -6.38 11.40
CA LEU A 19 0.71 -6.06 10.40
C LEU A 19 1.11 -4.59 10.44
N ARG A 20 0.14 -3.67 10.58
CA ARG A 20 0.45 -2.25 10.74
C ARG A 20 1.31 -1.99 11.98
N ALA A 21 0.96 -2.60 13.09
CA ALA A 21 1.70 -2.43 14.34
C ALA A 21 3.12 -2.95 14.22
N GLN A 22 3.29 -4.14 13.63
CA GLN A 22 4.61 -4.74 13.42
C GLN A 22 5.49 -3.90 12.51
N ALA A 23 4.89 -3.25 11.52
CA ALA A 23 5.62 -2.41 10.59
C ALA A 23 5.96 -1.03 11.15
N GLY A 24 5.50 -0.72 12.35
CA GLY A 24 5.76 0.57 12.98
C GLY A 24 4.82 1.69 12.52
N TRP A 25 3.68 1.34 11.94
CA TRP A 25 2.71 2.31 11.42
C TRP A 25 1.74 2.82 12.48
N GLY A 26 1.88 2.36 13.72
CA GLY A 26 1.00 2.73 14.80
C GLY A 26 -0.24 1.87 14.89
N ALA A 27 -0.85 1.89 16.09
CA ALA A 27 -2.07 1.16 16.36
C ALA A 27 -3.27 2.00 15.94
N ILE A 28 -4.28 1.32 15.40
CA ILE A 28 -5.58 1.92 15.13
C ILE A 28 -6.63 1.07 15.83
N ASP A 29 -7.76 1.67 16.21
CA ASP A 29 -8.79 0.89 16.88
C ASP A 29 -9.49 -0.05 15.89
N GLU A 30 -10.23 -0.99 16.45
CA GLU A 30 -10.85 -2.05 15.66
C GLU A 30 -11.87 -1.52 14.66
N GLU A 31 -12.66 -0.52 15.04
CA GLU A 31 -13.69 0.03 14.16
C GLU A 31 -13.06 0.80 12.99
N ILE A 32 -12.01 1.56 13.26
CA ILE A 32 -11.27 2.25 12.19
C ILE A 32 -10.68 1.22 11.24
N ALA A 33 -10.07 0.16 11.79
CA ALA A 33 -9.48 -0.90 10.97
C ALA A 33 -10.53 -1.59 10.11
N ARG A 34 -11.71 -1.88 10.66
CA ARG A 34 -12.79 -2.52 9.93
C ARG A 34 -13.26 -1.66 8.76
N GLN A 35 -13.48 -0.38 9.00
CA GLN A 35 -13.86 0.55 7.94
C GLN A 35 -12.78 0.62 6.87
N THR A 36 -11.53 0.70 7.30
CA THR A 36 -10.37 0.82 6.40
C THR A 36 -10.25 -0.39 5.50
N VAL A 37 -10.28 -1.60 6.07
CA VAL A 37 -10.12 -2.84 5.30
C VAL A 37 -11.21 -2.97 4.23
N ASN A 38 -12.44 -2.55 4.55
CA ASN A 38 -13.57 -2.73 3.65
C ASN A 38 -13.71 -1.62 2.59
N ALA A 39 -12.92 -0.57 2.66
CA ALA A 39 -13.09 0.61 1.79
C ALA A 39 -12.22 0.60 0.53
N ALA A 40 -11.23 -0.27 0.44
CA ALA A 40 -10.32 -0.28 -0.70
C ALA A 40 -11.01 -0.74 -1.98
N CYS A 41 -10.62 -0.17 -3.11
CA CYS A 41 -11.09 -0.66 -4.41
C CYS A 41 -10.25 -1.84 -4.91
N TYR A 42 -9.07 -2.07 -4.32
CA TYR A 42 -8.23 -3.22 -4.62
C TYR A 42 -7.38 -3.55 -3.40
N THR A 43 -7.31 -4.83 -3.08
CA THR A 43 -6.44 -5.32 -2.00
C THR A 43 -5.77 -6.61 -2.45
N VAL A 44 -4.48 -6.72 -2.20
CA VAL A 44 -3.71 -7.92 -2.48
C VAL A 44 -2.91 -8.28 -1.24
N THR A 45 -2.87 -9.56 -0.92
CA THR A 45 -2.18 -10.06 0.27
C THR A 45 -1.07 -11.03 -0.11
N LEU A 46 -0.08 -11.11 0.76
CA LEU A 46 0.92 -12.17 0.76
C LEU A 46 0.80 -12.93 2.06
N ARG A 47 0.73 -14.26 1.96
CA ARG A 47 0.63 -15.13 3.13
C ARG A 47 1.68 -16.22 3.08
N ARG A 48 2.20 -16.55 4.24
CA ARG A 48 3.08 -17.70 4.43
C ARG A 48 2.49 -18.56 5.52
N GLN A 49 2.17 -19.83 5.18
CA GLN A 49 1.51 -20.74 6.11
C GLN A 49 0.25 -20.13 6.72
N GLY A 50 -0.52 -19.45 5.87
CA GLY A 50 -1.76 -18.80 6.28
C GLY A 50 -1.62 -17.47 7.00
N LYS A 51 -0.41 -17.09 7.41
CA LYS A 51 -0.18 -15.83 8.12
C LYS A 51 0.01 -14.68 7.13
N LEU A 52 -0.65 -13.58 7.38
CA LEU A 52 -0.49 -12.35 6.58
C LEU A 52 0.90 -11.77 6.83
N ILE A 53 1.71 -11.69 5.76
CA ILE A 53 3.08 -11.17 5.85
C ILE A 53 3.29 -9.95 4.96
N GLY A 54 2.34 -9.61 4.14
CA GLY A 54 2.41 -8.43 3.30
C GLY A 54 1.06 -8.10 2.72
N LEU A 55 0.92 -6.84 2.31
CA LEU A 55 -0.36 -6.36 1.80
C LEU A 55 -0.15 -5.06 1.04
N ALA A 56 -0.95 -4.86 0.01
CA ALA A 56 -1.09 -3.56 -0.65
C ALA A 56 -2.57 -3.24 -0.80
N ARG A 57 -2.91 -1.96 -0.64
CA ARG A 57 -4.29 -1.49 -0.77
C ARG A 57 -4.34 -0.23 -1.62
N VAL A 58 -5.29 -0.22 -2.54
CA VAL A 58 -5.54 0.94 -3.41
C VAL A 58 -6.91 1.50 -3.07
N MET A 59 -6.96 2.81 -2.86
CA MET A 59 -8.20 3.56 -2.62
C MET A 59 -8.59 4.28 -3.90
N GLY A 60 -9.88 4.51 -4.11
CA GLY A 60 -10.33 5.29 -5.24
C GLY A 60 -11.68 4.83 -5.75
N ASP A 61 -12.06 5.38 -6.91
CA ASP A 61 -13.34 5.06 -7.54
C ASP A 61 -13.26 3.83 -8.46
N GLY A 62 -12.07 3.28 -8.65
CA GLY A 62 -11.89 2.12 -9.53
C GLY A 62 -11.89 2.44 -11.02
N ALA A 63 -11.87 3.71 -11.41
CA ALA A 63 -11.95 4.13 -12.81
C ALA A 63 -10.96 5.23 -13.15
N LEU A 64 -11.08 6.40 -12.50
CA LEU A 64 -10.27 7.58 -12.82
C LEU A 64 -9.31 7.99 -11.71
N TYR A 65 -9.58 7.65 -10.46
CA TYR A 65 -8.75 8.08 -9.36
C TYR A 65 -8.33 6.88 -8.54
N PHE A 66 -7.02 6.75 -8.34
CA PHE A 66 -6.43 5.64 -7.58
C PHE A 66 -5.34 6.19 -6.69
N PHE A 67 -5.34 5.79 -5.44
CA PHE A 67 -4.32 6.16 -4.48
C PHE A 67 -3.80 4.90 -3.79
N LEU A 68 -2.51 4.61 -3.95
CA LEU A 68 -1.89 3.50 -3.24
C LEU A 68 -1.73 3.92 -1.78
N ALA A 69 -2.61 3.42 -0.93
CA ALA A 69 -2.69 3.83 0.47
C ALA A 69 -1.73 3.06 1.36
N ASP A 70 -1.62 1.77 1.14
CA ASP A 70 -0.76 0.90 1.95
C ASP A 70 0.10 0.02 1.05
N LEU A 71 1.36 -0.09 1.41
CA LEU A 71 2.26 -1.13 0.94
C LEU A 71 3.08 -1.55 2.16
N ILE A 72 2.74 -2.69 2.73
CA ILE A 72 3.31 -3.13 4.00
C ILE A 72 3.86 -4.53 3.84
N VAL A 73 5.09 -4.74 4.29
CA VAL A 73 5.73 -6.06 4.36
C VAL A 73 6.20 -6.26 5.79
N ASP A 74 6.02 -7.47 6.30
CA ASP A 74 6.55 -7.85 7.62
C ASP A 74 8.02 -7.44 7.69
N PRO A 75 8.42 -6.63 8.68
CA PRO A 75 9.79 -6.11 8.74
C PRO A 75 10.86 -7.20 8.85
N TYR A 76 10.51 -8.37 9.35
CA TYR A 76 11.46 -9.49 9.43
C TYR A 76 11.68 -10.17 8.09
N LEU A 77 10.88 -9.85 7.07
CA LEU A 77 10.96 -10.47 5.75
C LEU A 77 11.35 -9.48 4.66
N ARG A 78 11.87 -8.33 5.03
CA ARG A 78 12.36 -7.35 4.06
C ARG A 78 13.59 -7.87 3.35
N GLY A 79 13.80 -7.42 2.12
CA GLY A 79 14.94 -7.85 1.31
C GLY A 79 14.69 -9.14 0.54
N GLU A 80 13.50 -9.70 0.59
CA GLU A 80 13.15 -10.93 -0.11
C GLU A 80 12.30 -10.70 -1.36
N GLY A 81 12.16 -9.45 -1.79
CA GLY A 81 11.41 -9.14 -3.01
C GLY A 81 9.90 -9.15 -2.83
N LEU A 82 9.39 -9.14 -1.60
CA LEU A 82 7.96 -9.20 -1.35
C LEU A 82 7.26 -7.90 -1.75
N GLY A 83 7.88 -6.76 -1.49
CA GLY A 83 7.35 -5.46 -1.95
C GLY A 83 7.23 -5.43 -3.47
N ASP A 84 8.20 -5.99 -4.17
CA ASP A 84 8.16 -6.07 -5.63
C ASP A 84 6.98 -6.93 -6.10
N ARG A 85 6.73 -8.06 -5.43
CA ARG A 85 5.60 -8.92 -5.79
C ARG A 85 4.27 -8.19 -5.62
N LEU A 86 4.13 -7.45 -4.51
CA LEU A 86 2.92 -6.66 -4.28
C LEU A 86 2.76 -5.57 -5.33
N MET A 87 3.83 -4.85 -5.65
CA MET A 87 3.76 -3.77 -6.65
C MET A 87 3.47 -4.28 -8.06
N ARG A 88 3.95 -5.47 -8.41
CA ARG A 88 3.58 -6.06 -9.70
C ARG A 88 2.09 -6.33 -9.78
N ALA A 89 1.49 -6.84 -8.70
CA ALA A 89 0.05 -7.05 -8.65
C ALA A 89 -0.71 -5.72 -8.74
N VAL A 90 -0.24 -4.69 -8.02
CA VAL A 90 -0.85 -3.37 -8.03
C VAL A 90 -0.80 -2.73 -9.41
N THR A 91 0.36 -2.74 -10.06
CA THR A 91 0.49 -2.14 -11.41
C THR A 91 -0.30 -2.93 -12.43
N ASP A 92 -0.37 -4.24 -12.30
CA ASP A 92 -1.22 -5.06 -13.15
C ASP A 92 -2.69 -4.69 -12.99
N TYR A 93 -3.13 -4.43 -11.76
CA TYR A 93 -4.48 -3.95 -11.48
C TYR A 93 -4.73 -2.60 -12.18
N PHE A 94 -3.79 -1.64 -12.09
CA PHE A 94 -3.93 -0.37 -12.79
C PHE A 94 -4.07 -0.56 -14.29
N ASP A 95 -3.23 -1.44 -14.87
CA ASP A 95 -3.27 -1.69 -16.31
C ASP A 95 -4.61 -2.28 -16.75
N ARG A 96 -5.25 -3.08 -15.89
CA ARG A 96 -6.55 -3.68 -16.20
C ARG A 96 -7.72 -2.75 -15.99
N CYS A 97 -7.64 -1.86 -15.02
CA CYS A 97 -8.83 -1.13 -14.53
C CYS A 97 -8.82 0.37 -14.76
N ALA A 98 -7.65 1.02 -14.80
CA ALA A 98 -7.60 2.46 -14.95
C ALA A 98 -8.04 2.86 -16.37
N LYS A 99 -8.96 3.82 -16.43
CA LYS A 99 -9.45 4.34 -17.70
C LYS A 99 -8.49 5.41 -18.22
N SER A 100 -8.63 5.71 -19.50
CA SER A 100 -7.84 6.79 -20.10
C SER A 100 -8.05 8.10 -19.35
N GLY A 101 -6.95 8.77 -19.03
CA GLY A 101 -7.00 10.02 -18.24
C GLY A 101 -7.00 9.80 -16.74
N ALA A 102 -6.84 8.58 -16.26
CA ALA A 102 -6.83 8.32 -14.83
C ALA A 102 -5.65 8.99 -14.13
N THR A 103 -5.87 9.42 -12.89
CA THR A 103 -4.82 9.88 -12.00
C THR A 103 -4.51 8.76 -11.00
N ILE A 104 -3.27 8.31 -10.98
CA ILE A 104 -2.80 7.28 -10.08
C ILE A 104 -1.67 7.88 -9.26
N ALA A 105 -1.81 7.88 -7.93
CA ALA A 105 -0.88 8.59 -7.07
C ALA A 105 -0.57 7.80 -5.81
N LEU A 106 0.52 8.18 -5.16
CA LEU A 106 0.88 7.73 -3.82
C LEU A 106 1.69 8.82 -3.15
N ILE A 107 1.80 8.74 -1.83
CA ILE A 107 2.70 9.58 -1.06
C ILE A 107 3.71 8.65 -0.40
N PRO A 108 4.95 8.62 -0.90
CA PRO A 108 5.97 7.75 -0.30
C PRO A 108 6.42 8.32 1.04
N LEU A 109 6.94 7.46 1.89
CA LEU A 109 7.69 7.94 3.03
C LEU A 109 8.97 8.59 2.53
N HIS A 110 9.48 9.52 3.32
CA HIS A 110 10.73 10.21 2.98
C HIS A 110 11.84 9.18 2.73
N GLY A 111 12.45 9.24 1.56
CA GLY A 111 13.47 8.28 1.14
C GLY A 111 12.95 7.06 0.40
N GLY A 112 11.63 6.89 0.29
CA GLY A 112 11.04 5.74 -0.40
C GLY A 112 10.79 5.92 -1.88
N GLU A 113 11.07 7.10 -2.42
CA GLU A 113 10.72 7.45 -3.79
C GLU A 113 11.33 6.51 -4.83
N SER A 114 12.61 6.15 -4.65
CA SER A 114 13.32 5.32 -5.63
C SER A 114 12.70 3.94 -5.81
N PHE A 115 12.14 3.40 -4.74
CA PHE A 115 11.46 2.10 -4.83
C PHE A 115 10.30 2.18 -5.82
N TYR A 116 9.45 3.20 -5.68
CA TYR A 116 8.25 3.33 -6.52
C TYR A 116 8.58 3.73 -7.95
N GLU A 117 9.68 4.46 -8.16
CA GLU A 117 10.11 4.81 -9.52
C GLU A 117 10.37 3.58 -10.39
N ARG A 118 10.78 2.48 -9.79
CA ARG A 118 10.99 1.22 -10.52
C ARG A 118 9.71 0.65 -11.10
N PHE A 119 8.54 1.08 -10.60
CA PHE A 119 7.24 0.58 -11.02
C PHE A 119 6.45 1.62 -11.83
N GLY A 120 7.13 2.64 -12.35
CA GLY A 120 6.51 3.60 -13.25
C GLY A 120 5.99 4.86 -12.59
N PHE A 121 6.22 5.04 -11.29
CA PHE A 121 5.85 6.28 -10.62
C PHE A 121 6.92 7.34 -10.84
N ALA A 122 6.48 8.57 -11.06
CA ALA A 122 7.37 9.72 -11.23
C ALA A 122 7.19 10.70 -10.08
N ARG A 123 8.27 11.35 -9.70
CA ARG A 123 8.22 12.34 -8.61
C ARG A 123 7.44 13.58 -9.04
N CYS A 124 6.71 14.17 -8.10
CA CYS A 124 6.08 15.46 -8.27
C CYS A 124 6.99 16.56 -7.69
N PRO A 125 7.09 17.73 -8.34
CA PRO A 125 6.38 18.12 -9.56
C PRO A 125 6.98 17.45 -10.80
N GLY A 126 6.10 17.20 -11.79
CA GLY A 126 6.52 16.61 -13.05
C GLY A 126 5.33 16.41 -13.95
N GLY A 127 5.54 16.48 -15.27
CA GLY A 127 4.46 16.41 -16.23
C GLY A 127 3.42 17.47 -15.93
N PRO A 128 2.13 17.10 -15.86
CA PRO A 128 1.07 18.07 -15.57
C PRO A 128 0.91 18.37 -14.07
N PHE A 129 1.70 17.73 -13.19
CA PHE A 129 1.49 17.80 -11.74
C PHE A 129 2.46 18.74 -11.06
N GLY A 130 1.94 19.55 -10.14
CA GLY A 130 2.74 20.31 -9.19
C GLY A 130 3.17 19.44 -8.01
N THR A 131 3.70 20.08 -6.97
CA THR A 131 4.07 19.38 -5.74
C THR A 131 2.82 18.78 -5.09
N GLY A 132 2.92 17.53 -4.70
CA GLY A 132 1.85 16.88 -3.94
C GLY A 132 1.62 17.57 -2.60
N MET A 133 0.39 17.54 -2.10
CA MET A 133 0.01 18.21 -0.85
C MET A 133 -0.83 17.30 0.00
N HIS A 134 -0.74 17.49 1.32
CA HIS A 134 -1.59 16.76 2.27
C HIS A 134 -2.31 17.76 3.18
N TYR A 135 -3.46 17.33 3.68
CA TYR A 135 -4.24 18.18 4.59
C TYR A 135 -3.92 17.79 6.04
N ALA A 136 -3.45 18.75 6.81
CA ALA A 136 -3.02 18.52 8.19
C ALA A 136 -4.17 18.78 9.17
N SER A 137 -5.26 18.02 9.06
CA SER A 137 -6.44 18.18 9.90
C SER A 137 -6.34 17.48 11.25
N ALA A 138 -5.35 16.64 11.43
CA ALA A 138 -5.15 15.85 12.63
C ALA A 138 -3.66 15.80 12.93
N PRO A 139 -3.27 15.50 14.18
CA PRO A 139 -1.85 15.31 14.46
C PRO A 139 -1.26 14.26 13.54
N PRO A 140 -0.03 14.48 13.02
CA PRO A 140 0.59 13.45 12.21
C PRO A 140 0.82 12.20 13.06
N PRO A 141 0.85 11.03 12.43
CA PRO A 141 1.18 9.80 13.14
C PRO A 141 2.61 9.85 13.65
N GLU A 142 2.93 8.96 14.58
CA GLU A 142 4.30 8.79 15.03
C GLU A 142 5.21 8.59 13.82
N PRO A 143 6.47 9.09 13.90
CA PRO A 143 7.40 8.86 12.79
C PRO A 143 7.50 7.38 12.48
N MET A 144 7.29 7.05 11.23
CA MET A 144 7.34 5.67 10.80
C MET A 144 8.78 5.24 10.60
N ARG A 145 9.00 3.95 10.85
CA ARG A 145 10.28 3.36 10.51
C ARG A 145 10.34 3.20 8.99
N GLU A 146 11.56 3.19 8.49
CA GLU A 146 11.77 2.93 7.07
C GLU A 146 11.17 1.59 6.68
N LYS A 147 10.39 1.57 5.60
CA LYS A 147 9.62 0.39 5.22
C LYS A 147 10.33 -0.51 4.23
N GLN A 148 11.21 0.02 3.45
CA GLN A 148 11.82 -0.75 2.38
C GLN A 148 13.32 -0.80 2.51
#